data_ca70b8e83cab0e760975a77df226014d
#
_entry.id   ca70b8e83cab0e760975a77df226014d
#
_cell.length_a   1.000
_cell.length_b   1.000
_cell.length_c   1.000
_cell.angle_alpha   90.00
_cell.angle_beta   90.00
_cell.angle_gamma   90.00
#
_symmetry.space_group_name_H-M   'P 1'
#
loop_
_entity.id
_entity.type
_entity.pdbx_description
1 polymer ?
#
loop_
_entity_poly.entity_id
_entity_poly.type
_entity_poly.pdbx_seq_one_letter_code
_entity_poly.pdbx_strand_id
1 'polypeptide(L)'
;MRKIAIVFLILLVGIAIVLLPIQGTQEEQHRPSYTVGVVLKAMDSEHWLAVRSSMQQAAQEHDIRLVVMTPENEAAYGEQNQMIEDLLQGGIDALIVSPVNIHHTDQWVAEAQADGIPLLTIDEKIPGIPYVGSDNYRIGQMAAKEMASRLPAHAAVGILAGSANQDAHIQRTAGFRDYLREHTDLRLVAVAADETKYRQATRESEEMLRQHPDILGLFVTSAIMTLGAIDATDPANGHPPFVHIIG
;
A
#
# COMPACT_ATOMS: atom_id res chain seq x y z
N MET A 1 18.11 -22.17 -76.86
CA MET A 1 18.61 -20.92 -76.34
C MET A 1 17.59 -20.07 -75.55
N ARG A 2 16.37 -19.83 -76.10
CA ARG A 2 15.32 -19.05 -75.42
C ARG A 2 14.86 -19.60 -74.07
N LYS A 3 14.75 -20.92 -73.91
CA LYS A 3 14.32 -21.54 -72.60
C LYS A 3 15.38 -21.47 -71.53
N ILE A 4 16.65 -21.50 -71.88
CA ILE A 4 17.78 -21.35 -70.89
C ILE A 4 17.89 -19.92 -70.38
N ALA A 5 17.64 -18.93 -71.25
CA ALA A 5 17.65 -17.53 -70.87
C ALA A 5 16.51 -17.19 -69.85
N ILE A 6 15.33 -17.81 -70.02
CA ILE A 6 14.20 -17.60 -69.09
C ILE A 6 14.48 -18.21 -67.70
N VAL A 7 15.11 -19.39 -67.65
CA VAL A 7 15.49 -20.05 -66.37
C VAL A 7 16.53 -19.21 -65.62
N PHE A 8 17.55 -18.63 -66.34
CA PHE A 8 18.56 -17.76 -65.77
C PHE A 8 17.95 -16.45 -65.24
N LEU A 9 16.96 -15.90 -65.97
CA LEU A 9 16.29 -14.66 -65.53
C LEU A 9 15.45 -14.87 -64.28
N ILE A 10 14.76 -16.02 -64.16
CA ILE A 10 13.97 -16.40 -62.95
C ILE A 10 14.90 -16.63 -61.77
N LEU A 11 16.07 -17.25 -61.96
CA LEU A 11 17.06 -17.46 -60.90
C LEU A 11 17.67 -16.15 -60.41
N LEU A 12 17.98 -15.21 -61.33
CA LEU A 12 18.49 -13.90 -61.00
C LEU A 12 17.48 -13.02 -60.24
N VAL A 13 16.18 -13.07 -60.59
CA VAL A 13 15.11 -12.38 -59.91
C VAL A 13 14.87 -13.00 -58.51
N GLY A 14 14.92 -14.35 -58.40
CA GLY A 14 14.81 -15.05 -57.15
C GLY A 14 15.96 -14.69 -56.15
N ILE A 15 17.19 -14.60 -56.64
CA ILE A 15 18.37 -14.19 -55.85
C ILE A 15 18.28 -12.70 -55.47
N ALA A 16 17.77 -11.84 -56.35
CA ALA A 16 17.56 -10.42 -56.00
C ALA A 16 16.50 -10.19 -54.92
N ILE A 17 15.45 -11.02 -54.88
CA ILE A 17 14.43 -10.94 -53.82
C ILE A 17 14.98 -11.43 -52.48
N VAL A 18 15.86 -12.46 -52.48
CA VAL A 18 16.51 -12.95 -51.23
C VAL A 18 17.58 -12.00 -50.70
N LEU A 19 18.18 -11.19 -51.59
CA LEU A 19 19.19 -10.19 -51.23
C LEU A 19 18.64 -8.79 -50.95
N LEU A 20 17.33 -8.58 -51.13
CA LEU A 20 16.72 -7.35 -50.63
C LEU A 20 16.88 -7.36 -49.08
N PRO A 21 17.58 -6.39 -48.50
CA PRO A 21 17.58 -6.30 -47.04
C PRO A 21 16.11 -6.20 -46.62
N ILE A 22 15.63 -7.18 -45.86
CA ILE A 22 14.42 -7.00 -45.08
C ILE A 22 14.74 -5.80 -44.19
N GLN A 23 14.36 -4.62 -44.67
CA GLN A 23 14.23 -3.47 -43.77
C GLN A 23 13.09 -3.88 -42.82
N GLY A 24 13.44 -4.73 -41.84
CA GLY A 24 12.66 -4.79 -40.63
C GLY A 24 12.58 -3.34 -40.16
N THR A 25 11.40 -2.78 -40.18
CA THR A 25 11.10 -1.63 -39.36
C THR A 25 11.61 -2.04 -37.97
N GLN A 26 12.80 -1.58 -37.60
CA GLN A 26 13.15 -1.50 -36.21
C GLN A 26 12.06 -0.58 -35.67
N GLU A 27 11.01 -1.15 -35.08
CA GLU A 27 10.28 -0.41 -34.07
C GLU A 27 11.37 0.11 -33.16
N GLU A 28 11.65 1.39 -33.25
CA GLU A 28 12.45 2.09 -32.23
C GLU A 28 11.78 1.69 -30.93
N GLN A 29 12.41 0.78 -30.19
CA GLN A 29 11.91 0.37 -28.89
C GLN A 29 11.92 1.66 -28.08
N HIS A 30 10.74 2.26 -28.01
CA HIS A 30 10.51 3.43 -27.20
C HIS A 30 11.01 3.11 -25.78
N ARG A 31 12.15 3.72 -25.41
CA ARG A 31 12.71 3.55 -24.07
C ARG A 31 12.07 4.62 -23.21
N PRO A 32 11.37 4.22 -22.12
CA PRO A 32 10.82 5.17 -21.18
C PRO A 32 11.90 6.18 -20.77
N SER A 33 11.50 7.45 -20.64
CA SER A 33 12.42 8.54 -20.33
C SER A 33 13.01 8.43 -18.93
N TYR A 34 12.26 7.83 -17.99
CA TYR A 34 12.66 7.65 -16.59
C TYR A 34 12.25 6.28 -16.06
N THR A 35 13.04 5.78 -15.12
CA THR A 35 12.72 4.57 -14.34
C THR A 35 12.43 4.96 -12.89
N VAL A 36 11.22 4.74 -12.42
CA VAL A 36 10.82 5.00 -11.04
C VAL A 36 10.67 3.69 -10.29
N GLY A 37 11.45 3.53 -9.22
CA GLY A 37 11.30 2.44 -8.26
C GLY A 37 10.17 2.74 -7.29
N VAL A 38 9.35 1.73 -6.99
CA VAL A 38 8.26 1.83 -6.02
C VAL A 38 8.32 0.64 -5.08
N VAL A 39 8.33 0.89 -3.77
CA VAL A 39 8.22 -0.18 -2.77
C VAL A 39 7.00 0.11 -1.90
N LEU A 40 5.98 -0.75 -2.01
CA LEU A 40 4.73 -0.67 -1.24
C LEU A 40 4.83 -1.54 0.01
N LYS A 41 3.83 -1.44 0.93
CA LYS A 41 3.80 -2.23 2.18
C LYS A 41 3.39 -3.67 1.96
N ALA A 42 2.37 -3.90 1.13
CA ALA A 42 1.79 -5.21 0.85
C ALA A 42 0.92 -5.17 -0.41
N MET A 43 0.38 -6.33 -0.80
CA MET A 43 -0.59 -6.46 -1.90
C MET A 43 -1.81 -7.28 -1.49
N ASP A 44 -2.13 -7.28 -0.22
CA ASP A 44 -3.18 -8.09 0.43
C ASP A 44 -4.52 -7.37 0.61
N SER A 45 -4.62 -6.12 0.19
CA SER A 45 -5.83 -5.31 0.31
C SER A 45 -6.21 -4.60 -1.00
N GLU A 46 -7.50 -4.30 -1.18
CA GLU A 46 -7.99 -3.51 -2.31
C GLU A 46 -7.36 -2.12 -2.39
N HIS A 47 -7.01 -1.54 -1.23
CA HIS A 47 -6.32 -0.26 -1.17
C HIS A 47 -4.98 -0.30 -1.92
N TRP A 48 -4.11 -1.27 -1.60
CA TRP A 48 -2.79 -1.38 -2.24
C TRP A 48 -2.89 -1.78 -3.71
N LEU A 49 -3.88 -2.59 -4.08
CA LEU A 49 -4.17 -2.91 -5.48
C LEU A 49 -4.57 -1.66 -6.26
N ALA A 50 -5.43 -0.80 -5.68
CA ALA A 50 -5.85 0.46 -6.30
C ALA A 50 -4.68 1.44 -6.44
N VAL A 51 -3.86 1.61 -5.40
CA VAL A 51 -2.64 2.44 -5.43
C VAL A 51 -1.71 2.00 -6.55
N ARG A 52 -1.39 0.71 -6.63
CA ARG A 52 -0.54 0.16 -7.68
C ARG A 52 -1.12 0.39 -9.07
N SER A 53 -2.41 0.13 -9.26
CA SER A 53 -3.09 0.30 -10.55
C SER A 53 -3.06 1.76 -11.01
N SER A 54 -3.32 2.71 -10.11
CA SER A 54 -3.28 4.15 -10.40
C SER A 54 -1.87 4.63 -10.74
N MET A 55 -0.85 4.12 -10.04
CA MET A 55 0.55 4.41 -10.35
C MET A 55 0.95 3.87 -11.73
N GLN A 56 0.51 2.65 -12.08
CA GLN A 56 0.78 2.06 -13.40
C GLN A 56 0.12 2.85 -14.51
N GLN A 57 -1.12 3.33 -14.31
CA GLN A 57 -1.79 4.19 -15.27
C GLN A 57 -1.04 5.51 -15.46
N ALA A 58 -0.68 6.20 -14.38
CA ALA A 58 0.07 7.45 -14.43
C ALA A 58 1.44 7.26 -15.11
N ALA A 59 2.12 6.15 -14.84
CA ALA A 59 3.40 5.84 -15.48
C ALA A 59 3.27 5.67 -17.00
N GLN A 60 2.18 5.03 -17.48
CA GLN A 60 1.89 4.91 -18.92
C GLN A 60 1.59 6.29 -19.55
N GLU A 61 0.81 7.14 -18.87
CA GLU A 61 0.46 8.47 -19.37
C GLU A 61 1.67 9.41 -19.49
N HIS A 62 2.70 9.19 -18.67
CA HIS A 62 3.89 10.03 -18.60
C HIS A 62 5.16 9.37 -19.15
N ASP A 63 5.04 8.25 -19.83
CA ASP A 63 6.18 7.52 -20.40
C ASP A 63 7.27 7.18 -19.37
N ILE A 64 6.85 6.68 -18.22
CA ILE A 64 7.70 6.26 -17.12
C ILE A 64 7.74 4.73 -17.04
N ARG A 65 8.94 4.18 -16.91
CA ARG A 65 9.11 2.78 -16.51
C ARG A 65 8.92 2.66 -14.99
N LEU A 66 7.87 1.98 -14.56
CA LEU A 66 7.60 1.73 -13.15
C LEU A 66 8.07 0.34 -12.75
N VAL A 67 8.93 0.25 -11.73
CA VAL A 67 9.37 -1.00 -11.12
C VAL A 67 8.75 -1.07 -9.73
N VAL A 68 7.74 -1.92 -9.55
CA VAL A 68 6.99 -2.04 -8.28
C VAL A 68 7.41 -3.31 -7.57
N MET A 69 7.85 -3.18 -6.32
CA MET A 69 8.17 -4.26 -5.41
C MET A 69 7.32 -4.17 -4.14
N THR A 70 7.05 -5.31 -3.51
CA THR A 70 6.27 -5.40 -2.28
C THR A 70 6.77 -6.55 -1.44
N PRO A 71 6.99 -6.36 -0.13
CA PRO A 71 7.32 -7.45 0.78
C PRO A 71 6.13 -8.39 0.96
N GLU A 72 6.38 -9.54 1.56
CA GLU A 72 5.36 -10.56 1.82
C GLU A 72 4.19 -10.01 2.66
N ASN A 73 4.52 -9.15 3.64
CA ASN A 73 3.52 -8.54 4.54
C ASN A 73 4.06 -7.26 5.19
N GLU A 74 3.17 -6.51 5.87
CA GLU A 74 3.49 -5.23 6.50
C GLU A 74 4.41 -5.30 7.73
N ALA A 75 4.85 -6.49 8.16
CA ALA A 75 5.84 -6.67 9.23
C ALA A 75 7.26 -6.98 8.70
N ALA A 76 7.41 -7.22 7.39
CA ALA A 76 8.65 -7.67 6.77
C ALA A 76 9.58 -6.50 6.39
N TYR A 77 9.96 -5.65 7.37
CA TYR A 77 10.77 -4.45 7.11
C TYR A 77 12.18 -4.78 6.56
N GLY A 78 12.79 -5.88 6.98
CA GLY A 78 14.09 -6.30 6.46
C GLY A 78 14.03 -6.65 4.97
N GLU A 79 12.97 -7.35 4.54
CA GLU A 79 12.72 -7.65 3.13
C GLU A 79 12.46 -6.35 2.34
N GLN A 80 11.65 -5.44 2.90
CA GLN A 80 11.38 -4.15 2.26
C GLN A 80 12.67 -3.32 2.08
N ASN A 81 13.53 -3.25 3.09
CA ASN A 81 14.79 -2.52 3.00
C ASN A 81 15.71 -3.12 1.92
N GLN A 82 15.79 -4.45 1.82
CA GLN A 82 16.55 -5.09 0.75
C GLN A 82 16.02 -4.74 -0.64
N MET A 83 14.69 -4.72 -0.83
CA MET A 83 14.08 -4.30 -2.09
C MET A 83 14.43 -2.85 -2.45
N ILE A 84 14.47 -1.96 -1.45
CA ILE A 84 14.86 -0.56 -1.66
C ILE A 84 16.34 -0.48 -2.09
N GLU A 85 17.23 -1.18 -1.41
CA GLU A 85 18.66 -1.25 -1.76
C GLU A 85 18.86 -1.80 -3.17
N ASP A 86 18.17 -2.88 -3.55
CA ASP A 86 18.23 -3.47 -4.88
C ASP A 86 17.79 -2.47 -5.97
N LEU A 87 16.76 -1.66 -5.71
CA LEU A 87 16.30 -0.62 -6.64
C LEU A 87 17.32 0.52 -6.77
N LEU A 88 17.89 1.00 -5.65
CA LEU A 88 18.91 2.05 -5.65
C LEU A 88 20.14 1.59 -6.44
N GLN A 89 20.63 0.38 -6.21
CA GLN A 89 21.75 -0.22 -6.96
C GLN A 89 21.40 -0.51 -8.43
N GLY A 90 20.12 -0.74 -8.72
CA GLY A 90 19.60 -0.98 -10.07
C GLY A 90 19.56 0.25 -10.99
N GLY A 91 19.90 1.44 -10.47
CA GLY A 91 20.01 2.68 -11.27
C GLY A 91 18.66 3.26 -11.64
N ILE A 92 17.77 3.42 -10.68
CA ILE A 92 16.50 4.14 -10.82
C ILE A 92 16.71 5.66 -10.81
N ASP A 93 15.80 6.41 -11.43
CA ASP A 93 15.85 7.88 -11.49
C ASP A 93 15.07 8.54 -10.34
N ALA A 94 14.15 7.83 -9.68
CA ALA A 94 13.45 8.28 -8.49
C ALA A 94 12.91 7.08 -7.70
N LEU A 95 12.67 7.27 -6.40
CA LEU A 95 12.17 6.24 -5.50
C LEU A 95 10.92 6.70 -4.75
N ILE A 96 9.87 5.88 -4.81
CA ILE A 96 8.64 6.06 -4.03
C ILE A 96 8.53 4.91 -3.02
N VAL A 97 8.34 5.22 -1.74
CA VAL A 97 8.25 4.18 -0.69
C VAL A 97 7.04 4.42 0.20
N SER A 98 6.33 3.34 0.52
CA SER A 98 5.44 3.29 1.69
C SER A 98 6.10 2.43 2.77
N PRO A 99 6.82 3.02 3.74
CA PRO A 99 7.58 2.25 4.71
C PRO A 99 6.69 1.39 5.61
N VAL A 100 7.05 0.12 5.82
CA VAL A 100 6.38 -0.73 6.81
C VAL A 100 6.87 -0.46 8.24
N ASN A 101 8.03 0.21 8.37
CA ASN A 101 8.58 0.60 9.66
C ASN A 101 9.29 1.96 9.54
N ILE A 102 8.72 3.00 10.17
CA ILE A 102 9.26 4.36 10.14
C ILE A 102 10.54 4.54 10.94
N HIS A 103 10.89 3.58 11.81
CA HIS A 103 12.10 3.64 12.66
C HIS A 103 13.34 3.02 12.00
N HIS A 104 13.21 2.44 10.82
CA HIS A 104 14.28 1.77 10.09
C HIS A 104 14.44 2.32 8.66
N THR A 105 14.37 3.65 8.51
CA THR A 105 14.40 4.33 7.21
C THR A 105 15.69 5.08 6.95
N ASP A 106 16.46 5.40 7.98
CA ASP A 106 17.62 6.31 7.92
C ASP A 106 18.68 5.85 6.93
N GLN A 107 18.94 4.54 6.85
CA GLN A 107 19.98 3.99 5.98
C GLN A 107 19.67 4.26 4.50
N TRP A 108 18.55 3.79 4.00
CA TRP A 108 18.20 3.92 2.58
C TRP A 108 17.84 5.37 2.21
N VAL A 109 17.34 6.17 3.16
CA VAL A 109 17.15 7.62 2.95
C VAL A 109 18.49 8.30 2.72
N ALA A 110 19.49 8.01 3.56
CA ALA A 110 20.83 8.58 3.40
C ALA A 110 21.50 8.13 2.11
N GLU A 111 21.33 6.86 1.71
CA GLU A 111 21.88 6.31 0.46
C GLU A 111 21.25 6.99 -0.76
N ALA A 112 19.93 7.07 -0.85
CA ALA A 112 19.25 7.75 -1.93
C ALA A 112 19.64 9.25 -2.04
N GLN A 113 19.79 9.94 -0.89
CA GLN A 113 20.23 11.33 -0.87
C GLN A 113 21.69 11.49 -1.33
N ALA A 114 22.59 10.58 -0.95
CA ALA A 114 23.98 10.60 -1.37
C ALA A 114 24.12 10.40 -2.88
N ASP A 115 23.27 9.55 -3.47
CA ASP A 115 23.24 9.28 -4.92
C ASP A 115 22.42 10.31 -5.71
N GLY A 116 21.81 11.29 -5.02
CA GLY A 116 20.98 12.32 -5.64
C GLY A 116 19.65 11.81 -6.21
N ILE A 117 19.17 10.65 -5.74
CA ILE A 117 17.91 10.05 -6.17
C ILE A 117 16.75 10.73 -5.43
N PRO A 118 15.81 11.38 -6.13
CA PRO A 118 14.61 11.97 -5.53
C PRO A 118 13.78 10.92 -4.79
N LEU A 119 13.37 11.28 -3.56
CA LEU A 119 12.53 10.44 -2.70
C LEU A 119 11.13 11.03 -2.55
N LEU A 120 10.12 10.16 -2.55
CA LEU A 120 8.75 10.46 -2.16
C LEU A 120 8.24 9.36 -1.23
N THR A 121 7.63 9.73 -0.11
CA THR A 121 6.89 8.74 0.69
C THR A 121 5.39 8.86 0.47
N ILE A 122 4.73 7.71 0.51
CA ILE A 122 3.28 7.62 0.46
C ILE A 122 2.75 6.88 1.69
N ASP A 123 1.55 7.23 2.13
CA ASP A 123 0.85 6.66 3.29
C ASP A 123 1.57 6.89 4.63
N GLU A 124 2.89 6.76 4.70
CA GLU A 124 3.72 7.02 5.88
C GLU A 124 4.61 8.25 5.69
N LYS A 125 4.67 9.09 6.71
CA LYS A 125 5.44 10.33 6.68
C LYS A 125 6.83 10.16 7.30
N ILE A 126 7.86 10.48 6.54
CA ILE A 126 9.24 10.58 7.04
C ILE A 126 9.62 12.06 7.13
N PRO A 127 10.16 12.55 8.27
CA PRO A 127 10.59 13.93 8.39
C PRO A 127 11.57 14.33 7.30
N GLY A 128 11.31 15.47 6.64
CA GLY A 128 12.21 16.00 5.60
C GLY A 128 12.06 15.38 4.21
N ILE A 129 11.24 14.35 4.04
CA ILE A 129 10.93 13.74 2.74
C ILE A 129 9.55 14.22 2.27
N PRO A 130 9.39 14.59 0.98
CA PRO A 130 8.09 14.85 0.38
C PRO A 130 7.12 13.69 0.62
N TYR A 131 5.87 14.03 0.89
CA TYR A 131 4.85 13.06 1.31
C TYR A 131 3.54 13.25 0.56
N VAL A 132 2.93 12.15 0.16
CA VAL A 132 1.55 12.08 -0.36
C VAL A 132 0.77 11.05 0.45
N GLY A 133 -0.32 11.48 1.07
CA GLY A 133 -1.16 10.60 1.88
C GLY A 133 -2.29 11.36 2.54
N SER A 134 -3.01 10.64 3.40
CA SER A 134 -4.14 11.17 4.14
C SER A 134 -3.71 11.89 5.43
N ASP A 135 -4.55 12.80 5.90
CA ASP A 135 -4.47 13.33 7.26
C ASP A 135 -5.01 12.28 8.24
N ASN A 136 -4.13 11.39 8.70
CA ASN A 136 -4.50 10.25 9.52
C ASN A 136 -5.05 10.66 10.90
N TYR A 137 -4.58 11.76 11.47
CA TYR A 137 -5.14 12.28 12.72
C TYR A 137 -6.59 12.71 12.52
N ARG A 138 -6.87 13.43 11.46
CA ARG A 138 -8.24 13.85 11.11
C ARG A 138 -9.14 12.66 10.79
N ILE A 139 -8.63 11.60 10.14
CA ILE A 139 -9.39 10.35 9.92
C ILE A 139 -9.84 9.78 11.27
N GLY A 140 -8.95 9.69 12.25
CA GLY A 140 -9.29 9.24 13.60
C GLY A 140 -10.39 10.11 14.24
N GLN A 141 -10.29 11.44 14.13
CA GLN A 141 -11.32 12.35 14.63
C GLN A 141 -12.68 12.14 13.94
N MET A 142 -12.67 11.93 12.61
CA MET A 142 -13.90 11.67 11.85
C MET A 142 -14.54 10.35 12.27
N ALA A 143 -13.75 9.30 12.48
CA ALA A 143 -14.24 8.01 12.98
C ALA A 143 -14.87 8.13 14.38
N ALA A 144 -14.25 8.89 15.29
CA ALA A 144 -14.78 9.13 16.62
C ALA A 144 -16.10 9.92 16.57
N LYS A 145 -16.18 10.93 15.72
CA LYS A 145 -17.40 11.70 15.49
C LYS A 145 -18.53 10.82 14.98
N GLU A 146 -18.24 9.96 14.01
CA GLU A 146 -19.22 9.04 13.46
C GLU A 146 -19.67 8.00 14.51
N MET A 147 -18.73 7.46 15.29
CA MET A 147 -19.03 6.56 16.40
C MET A 147 -19.98 7.20 17.42
N ALA A 148 -19.70 8.44 17.82
CA ALA A 148 -20.52 9.19 18.76
C ALA A 148 -21.93 9.51 18.22
N SER A 149 -22.10 9.62 16.91
CA SER A 149 -23.42 9.84 16.30
C SER A 149 -24.31 8.59 16.31
N ARG A 150 -23.71 7.41 16.47
CA ARG A 150 -24.41 6.11 16.38
C ARG A 150 -24.65 5.45 17.72
N LEU A 151 -23.87 5.81 18.72
CA LEU A 151 -23.93 5.16 20.02
C LEU A 151 -24.60 6.03 21.08
N PRO A 152 -25.28 5.43 22.08
CA PRO A 152 -25.81 6.17 23.21
C PRO A 152 -24.68 6.81 24.04
N ALA A 153 -24.99 7.89 24.74
CA ALA A 153 -24.06 8.52 25.67
C ALA A 153 -23.52 7.49 26.70
N HIS A 154 -22.26 7.65 27.08
CA HIS A 154 -21.53 6.76 28.00
C HIS A 154 -21.32 5.30 27.48
N ALA A 155 -21.62 5.01 26.21
CA ALA A 155 -21.31 3.69 25.66
C ALA A 155 -19.81 3.40 25.72
N ALA A 156 -19.47 2.14 25.97
CA ALA A 156 -18.10 1.67 25.95
C ALA A 156 -17.66 1.43 24.50
N VAL A 157 -16.45 1.87 24.17
CA VAL A 157 -15.82 1.68 22.87
C VAL A 157 -14.40 1.15 23.02
N GLY A 158 -13.96 0.36 22.04
CA GLY A 158 -12.60 -0.13 21.93
C GLY A 158 -11.88 0.41 20.69
N ILE A 159 -10.55 0.35 20.68
CA ILE A 159 -9.72 0.58 19.52
C ILE A 159 -8.91 -0.68 19.23
N LEU A 160 -8.94 -1.11 17.98
CA LEU A 160 -8.03 -2.12 17.45
C LEU A 160 -7.07 -1.41 16.48
N ALA A 161 -5.86 -1.15 16.97
CA ALA A 161 -4.82 -0.44 16.23
C ALA A 161 -3.88 -1.42 15.53
N GLY A 162 -3.42 -1.06 14.34
CA GLY A 162 -2.33 -1.75 13.66
C GLY A 162 -0.97 -1.42 14.28
N SER A 163 0.09 -1.77 13.57
CA SER A 163 1.46 -1.69 14.04
C SER A 163 1.84 -0.29 14.53
N ALA A 164 2.44 -0.22 15.71
CA ALA A 164 3.03 1.01 16.26
C ALA A 164 4.30 1.47 15.51
N ASN A 165 4.76 0.70 14.54
CA ASN A 165 5.86 1.07 13.64
C ASN A 165 5.38 1.88 12.42
N GLN A 166 4.09 2.16 12.32
CA GLN A 166 3.46 2.89 11.24
C GLN A 166 2.75 4.14 11.77
N ASP A 167 3.16 5.32 11.28
CA ASP A 167 2.62 6.62 11.73
C ASP A 167 1.11 6.73 11.45
N ALA A 168 0.63 6.14 10.37
CA ALA A 168 -0.79 6.13 10.02
C ALA A 168 -1.67 5.55 11.14
N HIS A 169 -1.29 4.42 11.74
CA HIS A 169 -2.04 3.82 12.85
C HIS A 169 -1.93 4.63 14.14
N ILE A 170 -0.74 5.16 14.42
CA ILE A 170 -0.49 6.02 15.58
C ILE A 170 -1.39 7.27 15.50
N GLN A 171 -1.40 7.96 14.37
CA GLN A 171 -2.17 9.19 14.16
C GLN A 171 -3.69 8.94 14.18
N ARG A 172 -4.17 7.88 13.52
CA ARG A 172 -5.60 7.50 13.56
C ARG A 172 -6.05 7.22 14.99
N THR A 173 -5.26 6.45 15.74
CA THR A 173 -5.54 6.16 17.15
C THR A 173 -5.56 7.42 18.00
N ALA A 174 -4.57 8.31 17.85
CA ALA A 174 -4.47 9.55 18.58
C ALA A 174 -5.67 10.47 18.28
N GLY A 175 -6.00 10.67 17.01
CA GLY A 175 -7.14 11.50 16.60
C GLY A 175 -8.47 11.00 17.14
N PHE A 176 -8.69 9.67 17.14
CA PHE A 176 -9.88 9.05 17.71
C PHE A 176 -9.97 9.29 19.23
N ARG A 177 -8.89 9.00 19.97
CA ARG A 177 -8.85 9.18 21.43
C ARG A 177 -9.06 10.62 21.84
N ASP A 178 -8.40 11.56 21.17
CA ASP A 178 -8.49 12.98 21.51
C ASP A 178 -9.90 13.52 21.24
N TYR A 179 -10.52 13.15 20.13
CA TYR A 179 -11.89 13.55 19.84
C TYR A 179 -12.89 12.98 20.86
N LEU A 180 -12.75 11.70 21.25
CA LEU A 180 -13.61 11.12 22.29
C LEU A 180 -13.51 11.91 23.58
N ARG A 181 -12.28 12.19 24.05
CA ARG A 181 -12.01 12.90 25.30
C ARG A 181 -12.59 14.32 25.32
N GLU A 182 -12.53 15.01 24.17
CA GLU A 182 -12.81 16.45 24.12
C GLU A 182 -14.25 16.77 23.69
N HIS A 183 -14.92 15.85 23.01
CA HIS A 183 -16.18 16.14 22.32
C HIS A 183 -17.31 15.14 22.59
N THR A 184 -17.09 14.10 23.39
CA THR A 184 -18.11 13.07 23.61
C THR A 184 -18.14 12.57 25.07
N ASP A 185 -19.22 11.87 25.41
CA ASP A 185 -19.33 11.12 26.69
C ASP A 185 -19.03 9.63 26.51
N LEU A 186 -18.56 9.18 25.35
CA LEU A 186 -18.19 7.80 25.12
C LEU A 186 -16.98 7.40 25.95
N ARG A 187 -16.95 6.16 26.44
CA ARG A 187 -15.89 5.64 27.29
C ARG A 187 -14.95 4.74 26.49
N LEU A 188 -13.72 5.18 26.28
CA LEU A 188 -12.69 4.29 25.74
C LEU A 188 -12.25 3.32 26.84
N VAL A 189 -12.59 2.04 26.72
CA VAL A 189 -12.35 1.01 27.73
C VAL A 189 -11.19 0.07 27.40
N ALA A 190 -10.87 -0.09 26.10
CA ALA A 190 -9.80 -0.97 25.64
C ALA A 190 -9.09 -0.41 24.42
N VAL A 191 -7.79 -0.67 24.32
CA VAL A 191 -6.96 -0.45 23.14
C VAL A 191 -6.05 -1.65 22.99
N ALA A 192 -6.21 -2.37 21.88
CA ALA A 192 -5.25 -3.38 21.44
C ALA A 192 -4.46 -2.84 20.26
N ALA A 193 -3.17 -3.15 20.21
CA ALA A 193 -2.30 -2.76 19.10
C ALA A 193 -1.39 -3.94 18.78
N ASP A 194 -1.35 -4.34 17.53
CA ASP A 194 -0.55 -5.47 17.08
C ASP A 194 -0.19 -5.34 15.59
N GLU A 195 0.37 -6.41 15.01
CA GLU A 195 0.65 -6.46 13.58
C GLU A 195 -0.63 -6.31 12.75
N THR A 196 -0.52 -5.62 11.61
CA THR A 196 -1.66 -5.35 10.72
C THR A 196 -2.03 -6.62 9.93
N LYS A 197 -2.68 -7.59 10.60
CA LYS A 197 -3.04 -8.90 10.04
C LYS A 197 -4.49 -9.27 10.35
N TYR A 198 -5.18 -9.83 9.35
CA TYR A 198 -6.56 -10.27 9.46
C TYR A 198 -6.83 -11.24 10.65
N ARG A 199 -6.10 -12.38 10.69
CA ARG A 199 -6.33 -13.41 11.72
C ARG A 199 -6.00 -12.92 13.13
N GLN A 200 -5.08 -11.99 13.23
CA GLN A 200 -4.72 -11.41 14.50
C GLN A 200 -5.80 -10.45 14.98
N ALA A 201 -6.30 -9.60 14.07
CA ALA A 201 -7.41 -8.71 14.36
C ALA A 201 -8.67 -9.47 14.81
N THR A 202 -8.96 -10.63 14.22
CA THR A 202 -10.04 -11.49 14.69
C THR A 202 -9.85 -11.91 16.15
N ARG A 203 -8.68 -12.48 16.50
CA ARG A 203 -8.38 -12.92 17.87
C ARG A 203 -8.39 -11.79 18.89
N GLU A 204 -7.77 -10.65 18.54
CA GLU A 204 -7.72 -9.48 19.43
C GLU A 204 -9.12 -8.89 19.67
N SER A 205 -9.97 -8.88 18.64
CA SER A 205 -11.37 -8.46 18.77
C SER A 205 -12.17 -9.39 19.65
N GLU A 206 -12.04 -10.71 19.47
CA GLU A 206 -12.69 -11.72 20.33
C GLU A 206 -12.27 -11.57 21.79
N GLU A 207 -10.97 -11.42 22.05
CA GLU A 207 -10.42 -11.25 23.39
C GLU A 207 -10.88 -9.93 24.02
N MET A 208 -10.87 -8.83 23.26
CA MET A 208 -11.35 -7.53 23.73
C MET A 208 -12.82 -7.58 24.11
N LEU A 209 -13.68 -8.19 23.29
CA LEU A 209 -15.11 -8.33 23.58
C LEU A 209 -15.38 -9.29 24.73
N ARG A 210 -14.56 -10.31 24.91
CA ARG A 210 -14.64 -11.22 26.05
C ARG A 210 -14.30 -10.53 27.37
N GLN A 211 -13.29 -9.66 27.37
CA GLN A 211 -12.85 -8.90 28.56
C GLN A 211 -13.79 -7.72 28.86
N HIS A 212 -14.36 -7.12 27.81
CA HIS A 212 -15.23 -5.94 27.89
C HIS A 212 -16.56 -6.20 27.16
N PRO A 213 -17.46 -7.01 27.74
CA PRO A 213 -18.72 -7.39 27.09
C PRO A 213 -19.72 -6.23 26.94
N ASP A 214 -19.43 -5.08 27.56
CA ASP A 214 -20.20 -3.85 27.44
C ASP A 214 -19.77 -2.95 26.26
N ILE A 215 -18.76 -3.34 25.48
CA ILE A 215 -18.35 -2.62 24.26
C ILE A 215 -19.47 -2.65 23.22
N LEU A 216 -19.88 -1.44 22.79
CA LEU A 216 -20.88 -1.25 21.73
C LEU A 216 -20.27 -0.73 20.43
N GLY A 217 -19.02 -0.32 20.42
CA GLY A 217 -18.32 0.14 19.23
C GLY A 217 -16.84 -0.23 19.20
N LEU A 218 -16.33 -0.56 18.02
CA LEU A 218 -14.93 -0.79 17.75
C LEU A 218 -14.45 0.15 16.64
N PHE A 219 -13.40 0.91 16.91
CA PHE A 219 -12.64 1.60 15.88
C PHE A 219 -11.44 0.75 15.49
N VAL A 220 -11.32 0.47 14.19
CA VAL A 220 -10.24 -0.36 13.63
C VAL A 220 -9.44 0.47 12.63
N THR A 221 -8.13 0.51 12.77
CA THR A 221 -7.31 1.48 12.04
C THR A 221 -6.88 1.05 10.63
N SER A 222 -7.29 -0.13 10.15
CA SER A 222 -7.04 -0.59 8.77
C SER A 222 -8.15 -1.48 8.21
N ALA A 223 -8.26 -1.51 6.87
CA ALA A 223 -9.28 -2.30 6.17
C ALA A 223 -9.14 -3.80 6.43
N ILE A 224 -7.93 -4.36 6.36
CA ILE A 224 -7.71 -5.79 6.55
C ILE A 224 -8.04 -6.24 7.99
N MET A 225 -7.72 -5.40 8.97
CA MET A 225 -8.08 -5.66 10.37
C MET A 225 -9.58 -5.49 10.61
N THR A 226 -10.23 -4.56 9.91
CA THR A 226 -11.68 -4.36 9.98
C THR A 226 -12.44 -5.62 9.56
N LEU A 227 -11.99 -6.30 8.51
CA LEU A 227 -12.58 -7.59 8.12
C LEU A 227 -12.42 -8.64 9.21
N GLY A 228 -11.27 -8.69 9.89
CA GLY A 228 -11.06 -9.58 11.03
C GLY A 228 -11.97 -9.25 12.23
N ALA A 229 -12.17 -7.96 12.50
CA ALA A 229 -13.08 -7.52 13.58
C ALA A 229 -14.55 -7.83 13.25
N ILE A 230 -14.97 -7.73 11.98
CA ILE A 230 -16.30 -8.12 11.53
C ILE A 230 -16.54 -9.61 11.80
N ASP A 231 -15.59 -10.47 11.44
CA ASP A 231 -15.70 -11.91 11.70
C ASP A 231 -15.82 -12.23 13.20
N ALA A 232 -15.06 -11.50 14.04
CA ALA A 232 -15.09 -11.65 15.49
C ALA A 232 -16.41 -11.19 16.11
N THR A 233 -17.21 -10.39 15.42
CA THR A 233 -18.50 -9.87 15.89
C THR A 233 -19.68 -10.53 15.21
N ASP A 234 -19.47 -11.53 14.35
CA ASP A 234 -20.55 -12.22 13.65
C ASP A 234 -21.43 -12.99 14.67
N PRO A 235 -22.75 -12.70 14.73
CA PRO A 235 -23.68 -13.42 15.59
C PRO A 235 -23.72 -14.92 15.32
N ALA A 236 -23.38 -15.37 14.10
CA ALA A 236 -23.29 -16.78 13.77
C ALA A 236 -22.20 -17.51 14.58
N ASN A 237 -21.21 -16.78 15.08
CA ASN A 237 -20.14 -17.28 15.92
C ASN A 237 -20.44 -17.16 17.43
N GLY A 238 -21.70 -16.80 17.81
CA GLY A 238 -22.16 -16.70 19.21
C GLY A 238 -21.78 -15.37 19.89
N HIS A 239 -21.37 -14.36 19.14
CA HIS A 239 -21.02 -13.03 19.65
C HIS A 239 -22.25 -12.12 19.81
N PRO A 240 -22.17 -11.07 20.67
CA PRO A 240 -23.30 -10.16 20.86
C PRO A 240 -23.62 -9.42 19.55
N PRO A 241 -24.93 -9.29 19.22
CA PRO A 241 -25.38 -8.92 17.87
C PRO A 241 -25.25 -7.43 17.50
N PHE A 242 -24.65 -6.57 18.32
CA PHE A 242 -24.67 -5.12 18.08
C PHE A 242 -23.37 -4.41 18.47
N VAL A 243 -22.27 -4.74 17.83
CA VAL A 243 -21.06 -3.92 17.89
C VAL A 243 -20.96 -3.09 16.61
N HIS A 244 -20.96 -1.76 16.74
CA HIS A 244 -20.70 -0.88 15.61
C HIS A 244 -19.21 -0.85 15.29
N ILE A 245 -18.85 -1.25 14.08
CA ILE A 245 -17.46 -1.22 13.60
C ILE A 245 -17.28 -0.05 12.66
N ILE A 246 -16.23 0.74 12.89
CA ILE A 246 -15.73 1.78 11.97
C ILE A 246 -14.27 1.47 11.68
N GLY A 247 -13.93 1.36 10.38
CA GLY A 247 -12.59 1.03 9.93
C GLY A 247 -12.25 1.54 8.54
#